data_12d7ed4a97e5795255c0e4465a48b424
#
_entry.id   12d7ed4a97e5795255c0e4465a48b424
#
_cell.length_a   1.000
_cell.length_b   1.000
_cell.length_c   1.000
_cell.angle_alpha   90.00
_cell.angle_beta   90.00
_cell.angle_gamma   90.00
#
_symmetry.space_group_name_H-M   'P 1'
#
loop_
_entity.id
_entity.type
_entity.pdbx_description
1 polymer ?
#
loop_
_entity_poly.entity_id
_entity_poly.type
_entity_poly.pdbx_seq_one_letter_code
_entity_poly.pdbx_strand_id
1 'polypeptide(L)'
;MKKQILAIMLGLSLVLSGCSKQSTESMLQEVKKETKELKSGKATMVYLVKNDKIATNNTRGYDVSGDEKFEPLEFALKGKYIRNFYGETKDESYLKDGVYYIKMDDYWFKKKGPTDNRHAYNFKVQSINMRDDTLNLLDNKDNWDISKDGDKVTFKLKKTEELMNKVKEIHNKELKKDPKYSEFEYTVEYVYNTKNKKLDKLFYEIVAATSSSPLRVTTRGTLEDLNKEIKIELPEESKEAKELKEKKE
;
A
#
# COMPACT_ATOMS: atom_id res chain seq x y z
N MET A 1 3.98 -35.10 64.09
CA MET A 1 4.66 -34.23 63.12
C MET A 1 4.52 -34.76 61.70
N LYS A 2 3.30 -34.82 61.15
CA LYS A 2 3.00 -35.30 59.76
C LYS A 2 1.81 -34.57 59.09
N LYS A 3 1.58 -33.27 59.38
CA LYS A 3 0.43 -32.56 58.82
C LYS A 3 0.77 -31.14 58.29
N GLN A 4 2.06 -30.81 58.07
CA GLN A 4 2.43 -29.43 57.61
C GLN A 4 3.21 -29.38 56.29
N ILE A 5 3.34 -30.51 55.53
CA ILE A 5 4.07 -30.58 54.24
C ILE A 5 3.13 -30.56 53.00
N LEU A 6 1.80 -30.61 53.22
CA LEU A 6 0.85 -30.69 52.11
C LEU A 6 0.29 -29.34 51.60
N ALA A 7 0.68 -28.21 52.27
CA ALA A 7 0.14 -26.89 51.94
C ALA A 7 1.07 -26.03 51.06
N ILE A 8 2.30 -26.49 50.73
CA ILE A 8 3.27 -25.72 49.95
C ILE A 8 3.33 -26.14 48.45
N MET A 9 2.71 -27.27 48.08
CA MET A 9 2.70 -27.70 46.67
C MET A 9 1.47 -27.24 45.86
N LEU A 10 0.51 -26.55 46.44
CA LEU A 10 -0.67 -26.00 45.74
C LEU A 10 -0.51 -24.50 45.38
N GLY A 11 0.59 -23.85 45.80
CA GLY A 11 0.81 -22.42 45.58
C GLY A 11 1.67 -22.09 44.33
N LEU A 12 2.24 -23.05 43.63
CA LEU A 12 3.17 -22.80 42.53
C LEU A 12 2.59 -23.13 41.13
N SER A 13 1.34 -23.52 41.00
CA SER A 13 0.70 -23.84 39.73
C SER A 13 -0.17 -22.71 39.14
N LEU A 14 -0.16 -21.51 39.71
CA LEU A 14 -1.00 -20.40 39.26
C LEU A 14 -0.25 -19.22 38.63
N VAL A 15 1.03 -19.34 38.36
CA VAL A 15 1.82 -18.24 37.76
C VAL A 15 2.29 -18.52 36.29
N LEU A 16 1.86 -19.64 35.69
CA LEU A 16 2.23 -19.98 34.30
C LEU A 16 1.07 -19.88 33.29
N SER A 17 -0.03 -19.20 33.60
CA SER A 17 -1.14 -18.98 32.66
C SER A 17 -1.25 -17.53 32.17
N GLY A 18 -0.14 -16.82 31.99
CA GLY A 18 -0.08 -15.41 31.62
C GLY A 18 0.40 -15.08 30.20
N CYS A 19 0.47 -16.06 29.28
CA CYS A 19 0.66 -15.78 27.84
C CYS A 19 -0.38 -16.56 27.05
N SER A 20 -1.62 -16.07 27.04
CA SER A 20 -2.58 -16.52 26.04
C SER A 20 -1.98 -16.14 24.66
N LYS A 21 -1.47 -17.13 23.93
CA LYS A 21 -1.06 -16.94 22.53
C LYS A 21 -2.27 -16.37 21.81
N GLN A 22 -2.14 -15.15 21.31
CA GLN A 22 -3.18 -14.50 20.53
C GLN A 22 -3.57 -15.42 19.38
N SER A 23 -4.88 -15.67 19.19
CA SER A 23 -5.33 -16.51 18.07
C SER A 23 -5.13 -15.81 16.72
N THR A 24 -5.04 -16.57 15.66
CA THR A 24 -4.94 -16.03 14.30
C THR A 24 -6.09 -15.09 13.97
N GLU A 25 -7.31 -15.46 14.35
CA GLU A 25 -8.49 -14.64 14.16
C GLU A 25 -8.38 -13.30 14.89
N SER A 26 -7.92 -13.33 16.15
CA SER A 26 -7.72 -12.11 16.92
C SER A 26 -6.65 -11.21 16.28
N MET A 27 -5.56 -11.77 15.77
CA MET A 27 -4.54 -10.99 15.06
C MET A 27 -5.08 -10.37 13.76
N LEU A 28 -5.88 -11.11 12.98
CA LEU A 28 -6.51 -10.57 11.77
C LEU A 28 -7.49 -9.44 12.08
N GLN A 29 -8.26 -9.54 13.16
CA GLN A 29 -9.13 -8.45 13.58
C GLN A 29 -8.35 -7.20 14.00
N GLU A 30 -7.20 -7.37 14.70
CA GLU A 30 -6.31 -6.25 15.02
C GLU A 30 -5.71 -5.64 13.74
N VAL A 31 -5.24 -6.47 12.79
CA VAL A 31 -4.75 -6.00 11.49
C VAL A 31 -5.83 -5.19 10.76
N LYS A 32 -7.06 -5.70 10.73
CA LYS A 32 -8.20 -5.02 10.11
C LYS A 32 -8.48 -3.67 10.76
N LYS A 33 -8.49 -3.64 12.09
CA LYS A 33 -8.68 -2.41 12.88
C LYS A 33 -7.58 -1.40 12.60
N GLU A 34 -6.31 -1.79 12.76
CA GLU A 34 -5.14 -0.94 12.52
C GLU A 34 -5.13 -0.40 11.08
N THR A 35 -5.48 -1.25 10.09
CA THR A 35 -5.57 -0.81 8.68
C THR A 35 -6.67 0.23 8.46
N LYS A 36 -7.83 0.06 9.11
CA LYS A 36 -8.95 1.01 9.02
C LYS A 36 -8.62 2.35 9.68
N GLU A 37 -7.84 2.32 10.75
CA GLU A 37 -7.47 3.49 11.57
C GLU A 37 -6.15 4.15 11.12
N LEU A 38 -5.60 3.75 9.95
CA LEU A 38 -4.38 4.35 9.42
C LEU A 38 -4.59 5.82 9.10
N LYS A 39 -3.73 6.67 9.69
CA LYS A 39 -3.74 8.12 9.49
C LYS A 39 -2.57 8.60 8.64
N SER A 40 -1.47 7.87 8.66
CA SER A 40 -0.24 8.24 7.98
C SER A 40 0.67 7.02 7.78
N GLY A 41 1.65 7.15 6.90
CA GLY A 41 2.69 6.16 6.69
C GLY A 41 3.73 6.64 5.70
N LYS A 42 4.82 5.89 5.61
CA LYS A 42 5.78 6.02 4.52
C LYS A 42 5.33 5.13 3.37
N ALA A 43 5.02 5.75 2.25
CA ALA A 43 4.58 5.05 1.04
C ALA A 43 5.75 4.80 0.08
N THR A 44 5.76 3.64 -0.56
CA THR A 44 6.51 3.39 -1.80
C THR A 44 5.52 2.95 -2.85
N MET A 45 5.56 3.56 -4.03
CA MET A 45 4.61 3.31 -5.11
C MET A 45 5.33 3.13 -6.42
N VAL A 46 5.03 2.03 -7.09
CA VAL A 46 5.54 1.69 -8.41
C VAL A 46 4.36 1.48 -9.34
N TYR A 47 4.39 2.18 -10.46
CA TYR A 47 3.47 1.96 -11.57
C TYR A 47 4.26 1.89 -12.87
N LEU A 48 4.32 0.72 -13.49
CA LEU A 48 5.08 0.49 -14.71
C LEU A 48 4.17 -0.08 -15.79
N VAL A 49 4.28 0.46 -16.98
CA VAL A 49 3.64 -0.05 -18.20
C VAL A 49 4.72 -0.46 -19.19
N LYS A 50 4.75 -1.73 -19.53
CA LYS A 50 5.68 -2.32 -20.49
C LYS A 50 4.91 -2.79 -21.73
N ASN A 51 5.49 -2.60 -22.92
CA ASN A 51 4.95 -3.16 -24.14
C ASN A 51 5.70 -4.44 -24.50
N ASP A 52 5.09 -5.60 -24.33
CA ASP A 52 5.73 -6.91 -24.54
C ASP A 52 6.09 -7.21 -26.02
N LYS A 53 5.58 -6.42 -26.98
CA LYS A 53 5.95 -6.54 -28.41
C LYS A 53 7.21 -5.77 -28.79
N ILE A 54 7.74 -4.94 -27.91
CA ILE A 54 8.93 -4.12 -28.18
C ILE A 54 10.09 -4.65 -27.32
N ALA A 55 11.19 -5.02 -27.96
CA ALA A 55 12.28 -5.74 -27.31
C ALA A 55 13.12 -4.89 -26.31
N THR A 56 13.21 -3.58 -26.47
CA THR A 56 14.13 -2.74 -25.69
C THR A 56 13.49 -1.45 -25.18
N ASN A 57 13.85 -1.04 -23.95
CA ASN A 57 13.55 0.27 -23.31
C ASN A 57 12.11 0.78 -23.52
N ASN A 58 11.13 -0.11 -23.39
CA ASN A 58 9.73 0.18 -23.67
C ASN A 58 8.88 0.35 -22.40
N THR A 59 9.54 0.53 -21.27
CA THR A 59 8.86 0.73 -19.98
C THR A 59 8.65 2.21 -19.72
N ARG A 60 7.44 2.55 -19.26
CA ARG A 60 7.11 3.90 -18.78
C ARG A 60 6.37 3.78 -17.45
N GLY A 61 6.51 4.81 -16.62
CA GLY A 61 5.84 4.84 -15.33
C GLY A 61 6.61 5.61 -14.29
N TYR A 62 6.40 5.28 -13.05
CA TYR A 62 7.09 5.92 -11.93
C TYR A 62 7.44 4.90 -10.84
N ASP A 63 8.47 5.25 -10.08
CA ASP A 63 8.91 4.58 -8.86
C ASP A 63 9.25 5.68 -7.86
N VAL A 64 8.37 5.88 -6.89
CA VAL A 64 8.42 7.00 -5.95
C VAL A 64 8.19 6.52 -4.53
N SER A 65 8.74 7.25 -3.56
CA SER A 65 8.53 6.99 -2.14
C SER A 65 8.50 8.27 -1.33
N GLY A 66 7.88 8.23 -0.17
CA GLY A 66 7.83 9.36 0.75
C GLY A 66 6.71 9.26 1.76
N ASP A 67 6.42 10.38 2.38
CA ASP A 67 5.46 10.47 3.45
C ASP A 67 4.06 10.74 2.92
N GLU A 68 3.05 10.09 3.53
CA GLU A 68 1.65 10.23 3.18
C GLU A 68 0.77 10.32 4.42
N LYS A 69 -0.19 11.22 4.39
CA LYS A 69 -1.32 11.31 5.32
C LYS A 69 -2.61 11.00 4.57
N PHE A 70 -3.55 10.34 5.22
CA PHE A 70 -4.79 9.89 4.58
C PHE A 70 -5.98 10.84 4.81
N GLU A 71 -6.01 11.57 5.92
CA GLU A 71 -7.11 12.47 6.27
C GLU A 71 -6.61 13.76 6.96
N PRO A 72 -6.61 14.92 6.25
CA PRO A 72 -6.80 15.04 4.79
C PRO A 72 -5.69 14.36 4.01
N LEU A 73 -5.98 13.94 2.75
CA LEU A 73 -4.93 13.38 1.90
C LEU A 73 -3.88 14.44 1.60
N GLU A 74 -2.66 14.19 2.10
CA GLU A 74 -1.46 14.97 1.83
C GLU A 74 -0.30 14.01 1.60
N PHE A 75 0.64 14.36 0.73
CA PHE A 75 1.85 13.57 0.52
C PHE A 75 3.05 14.41 0.06
N ALA A 76 4.24 13.86 0.30
CA ALA A 76 5.51 14.34 -0.23
C ALA A 76 6.25 13.13 -0.82
N LEU A 77 6.27 12.98 -2.13
CA LEU A 77 6.82 11.82 -2.82
C LEU A 77 7.98 12.23 -3.72
N LYS A 78 9.04 11.44 -3.69
CA LYS A 78 10.24 11.61 -4.51
C LYS A 78 10.68 10.28 -5.10
N GLY A 79 11.28 10.34 -6.28
CA GLY A 79 11.77 9.15 -6.94
C GLY A 79 12.13 9.42 -8.39
N LYS A 80 11.63 8.56 -9.26
CA LYS A 80 11.91 8.65 -10.69
C LYS A 80 10.66 8.41 -11.55
N TYR A 81 10.58 9.17 -12.63
CA TYR A 81 9.68 8.92 -13.74
C TYR A 81 10.46 8.28 -14.89
N ILE A 82 9.99 7.13 -15.36
CA ILE A 82 10.59 6.35 -16.43
C ILE A 82 9.86 6.68 -17.72
N ARG A 83 10.60 7.16 -18.70
CA ARG A 83 10.06 7.50 -20.02
C ARG A 83 10.64 6.55 -21.02
N ASN A 84 9.87 5.67 -21.61
CA ASN A 84 10.30 4.79 -22.74
C ASN A 84 11.66 5.26 -23.32
N PHE A 85 12.25 4.92 -24.23
CA PHE A 85 13.51 5.29 -24.89
C PHE A 85 14.30 6.54 -24.38
N TYR A 86 13.66 7.43 -23.58
CA TYR A 86 14.25 8.67 -23.07
C TYR A 86 14.90 8.55 -21.70
N GLY A 87 14.83 7.33 -21.10
CA GLY A 87 15.46 7.09 -19.81
C GLY A 87 14.62 7.54 -18.60
N GLU A 88 15.31 7.82 -17.49
CA GLU A 88 14.71 8.19 -16.23
C GLU A 88 14.90 9.69 -15.94
N THR A 89 13.89 10.32 -15.37
CA THR A 89 13.98 11.68 -14.83
C THR A 89 13.58 11.67 -13.36
N LYS A 90 14.08 12.63 -12.59
CA LYS A 90 13.64 12.80 -11.20
C LYS A 90 12.15 13.11 -11.17
N ASP A 91 11.42 12.49 -10.24
CA ASP A 91 10.04 12.80 -9.91
C ASP A 91 10.00 13.36 -8.49
N GLU A 92 9.40 14.51 -8.34
CA GLU A 92 9.20 15.15 -7.04
C GLU A 92 7.83 15.80 -7.05
N SER A 93 6.93 15.28 -6.19
CA SER A 93 5.52 15.69 -6.16
C SER A 93 4.99 15.80 -4.74
N TYR A 94 4.09 16.75 -4.54
CA TYR A 94 3.43 17.02 -3.27
C TYR A 94 1.95 17.26 -3.47
N LEU A 95 1.16 16.82 -2.50
CA LEU A 95 -0.21 17.26 -2.33
C LEU A 95 -0.32 17.88 -0.94
N LYS A 96 -0.70 19.13 -0.87
CA LYS A 96 -0.89 19.84 0.39
C LYS A 96 -2.02 20.86 0.28
N ASP A 97 -2.88 20.91 1.29
CA ASP A 97 -4.02 21.82 1.35
C ASP A 97 -4.89 21.80 0.07
N GLY A 98 -5.04 20.58 -0.54
CA GLY A 98 -5.79 20.37 -1.76
C GLY A 98 -5.13 20.91 -3.04
N VAL A 99 -3.86 21.30 -2.99
CA VAL A 99 -3.06 21.74 -4.14
C VAL A 99 -1.98 20.70 -4.44
N TYR A 100 -1.93 20.25 -5.67
CA TYR A 100 -0.90 19.35 -6.17
C TYR A 100 0.24 20.16 -6.78
N TYR A 101 1.46 19.84 -6.36
CA TYR A 101 2.71 20.42 -6.87
C TYR A 101 3.53 19.31 -7.51
N ILE A 102 4.17 19.62 -8.65
CA ILE A 102 5.09 18.70 -9.33
C ILE A 102 6.28 19.48 -9.87
N LYS A 103 7.46 18.90 -9.69
CA LYS A 103 8.68 19.40 -10.32
C LYS A 103 8.87 18.68 -11.66
N MET A 104 8.94 19.45 -12.73
CA MET A 104 9.26 18.97 -14.08
C MET A 104 10.53 19.70 -14.53
N ASP A 105 11.61 18.93 -14.73
CA ASP A 105 12.96 19.44 -14.92
C ASP A 105 13.34 20.37 -13.74
N ASP A 106 13.61 21.64 -13.99
CA ASP A 106 13.98 22.64 -12.97
C ASP A 106 12.81 23.52 -12.52
N TYR A 107 11.60 23.30 -13.04
CA TYR A 107 10.46 24.18 -12.80
C TYR A 107 9.38 23.50 -11.96
N TRP A 108 8.80 24.27 -11.03
CA TRP A 108 7.63 23.86 -10.27
C TRP A 108 6.34 24.26 -10.97
N PHE A 109 5.40 23.34 -10.96
CA PHE A 109 4.04 23.53 -11.44
C PHE A 109 3.06 23.15 -10.34
N LYS A 110 1.90 23.82 -10.31
CA LYS A 110 0.81 23.51 -9.38
C LYS A 110 -0.52 23.42 -10.07
N LYS A 111 -1.43 22.66 -9.48
CA LYS A 111 -2.82 22.51 -9.92
C LYS A 111 -3.72 22.30 -8.70
N LYS A 112 -4.88 22.92 -8.67
CA LYS A 112 -5.85 22.74 -7.60
C LYS A 112 -6.50 21.35 -7.73
N GLY A 113 -6.54 20.61 -6.60
CA GLY A 113 -7.24 19.33 -6.46
C GLY A 113 -6.45 18.11 -6.95
N PRO A 114 -6.69 16.95 -6.33
CA PRO A 114 -6.12 15.68 -6.78
C PRO A 114 -6.86 15.07 -7.98
N THR A 115 -8.08 15.54 -8.27
CA THR A 115 -9.05 14.86 -9.14
C THR A 115 -8.70 14.89 -10.61
N ASP A 116 -7.95 15.91 -11.07
CA ASP A 116 -7.64 16.08 -12.50
C ASP A 116 -6.21 15.73 -12.86
N ASN A 117 -5.39 15.36 -11.89
CA ASN A 117 -4.03 14.94 -12.15
C ASN A 117 -3.92 13.42 -12.10
N ARG A 118 -3.51 12.81 -13.21
CA ARG A 118 -3.38 11.34 -13.32
C ARG A 118 -2.46 10.76 -12.24
N HIS A 119 -1.39 11.47 -11.85
CA HIS A 119 -0.49 11.01 -10.80
C HIS A 119 -1.16 11.02 -9.42
N ALA A 120 -1.77 12.15 -9.02
CA ALA A 120 -2.47 12.24 -7.75
C ALA A 120 -3.67 11.27 -7.66
N TYR A 121 -4.37 11.04 -8.78
CA TYR A 121 -5.41 10.03 -8.88
C TYR A 121 -4.85 8.62 -8.67
N ASN A 122 -3.75 8.27 -9.35
CA ASN A 122 -3.12 6.96 -9.20
C ASN A 122 -2.62 6.75 -7.77
N PHE A 123 -2.04 7.76 -7.12
CA PHE A 123 -1.64 7.67 -5.72
C PHE A 123 -2.83 7.40 -4.80
N LYS A 124 -3.94 8.12 -4.98
CA LYS A 124 -5.16 7.87 -4.21
C LYS A 124 -5.67 6.44 -4.40
N VAL A 125 -5.74 5.96 -5.65
CA VAL A 125 -6.21 4.60 -5.95
C VAL A 125 -5.28 3.55 -5.36
N GLN A 126 -3.96 3.74 -5.49
CA GLN A 126 -2.99 2.76 -5.02
C GLN A 126 -2.87 2.70 -3.49
N SER A 127 -2.88 3.84 -2.81
CA SER A 127 -2.67 3.87 -1.36
C SER A 127 -3.96 3.73 -0.56
N ILE A 128 -5.01 4.44 -0.93
CA ILE A 128 -6.26 4.47 -0.15
C ILE A 128 -7.22 3.37 -0.59
N ASN A 129 -7.57 3.29 -1.87
CA ASN A 129 -8.59 2.34 -2.31
C ASN A 129 -8.12 0.90 -2.10
N MET A 130 -6.85 0.57 -2.41
CA MET A 130 -6.33 -0.77 -2.14
C MET A 130 -6.35 -1.10 -0.65
N ARG A 131 -5.99 -0.15 0.21
CA ARG A 131 -6.10 -0.31 1.66
C ARG A 131 -7.53 -0.64 2.07
N ASP A 132 -8.49 0.17 1.67
CA ASP A 132 -9.89 0.05 2.10
C ASP A 132 -10.59 -1.17 1.48
N ASP A 133 -10.35 -1.42 0.22
CA ASP A 133 -11.01 -2.51 -0.52
C ASP A 133 -10.49 -3.90 -0.11
N THR A 134 -9.26 -4.01 0.42
CA THR A 134 -8.73 -5.29 0.94
C THR A 134 -9.21 -5.64 2.36
N LEU A 135 -9.84 -4.71 3.09
CA LEU A 135 -10.31 -4.94 4.47
C LEU A 135 -11.24 -6.15 4.61
N ASN A 136 -12.10 -6.40 3.63
CA ASN A 136 -13.05 -7.51 3.67
C ASN A 136 -12.36 -8.88 3.49
N LEU A 137 -11.15 -8.92 2.92
CA LEU A 137 -10.38 -10.15 2.80
C LEU A 137 -9.85 -10.64 4.15
N LEU A 138 -9.70 -9.72 5.13
CA LEU A 138 -9.22 -10.01 6.48
C LEU A 138 -10.29 -10.69 7.37
N ASP A 139 -11.55 -10.75 6.95
CA ASP A 139 -12.61 -11.38 7.74
C ASP A 139 -12.53 -12.91 7.80
N ASN A 140 -11.87 -13.53 6.83
CA ASN A 140 -11.72 -14.97 6.77
C ASN A 140 -10.24 -15.37 6.87
N LYS A 141 -9.86 -16.05 7.97
CA LYS A 141 -8.50 -16.54 8.19
C LYS A 141 -8.03 -17.52 7.12
N ASP A 142 -8.98 -18.28 6.53
CA ASP A 142 -8.67 -19.30 5.54
C ASP A 142 -8.20 -18.69 4.20
N ASN A 143 -8.36 -17.38 4.03
CA ASN A 143 -7.83 -16.65 2.89
C ASN A 143 -6.30 -16.48 2.93
N TRP A 144 -5.65 -16.74 4.08
CA TRP A 144 -4.27 -16.33 4.33
C TRP A 144 -3.33 -17.51 4.57
N ASP A 145 -2.16 -17.45 3.96
CA ASP A 145 -0.99 -18.19 4.38
C ASP A 145 -0.29 -17.39 5.48
N ILE A 146 0.05 -18.07 6.58
CA ILE A 146 0.54 -17.41 7.78
C ILE A 146 1.94 -17.92 8.07
N SER A 147 2.88 -16.99 8.18
CA SER A 147 4.24 -17.30 8.61
C SER A 147 4.63 -16.43 9.81
N LYS A 148 5.54 -16.95 10.64
CA LYS A 148 6.01 -16.25 11.83
C LYS A 148 7.54 -16.22 11.83
N ASP A 149 8.08 -15.00 12.07
CA ASP A 149 9.50 -14.76 12.27
C ASP A 149 9.67 -13.84 13.49
N GLY A 150 10.17 -14.41 14.59
CA GLY A 150 10.26 -13.71 15.88
C GLY A 150 8.92 -13.18 16.34
N ASP A 151 8.84 -11.87 16.55
CA ASP A 151 7.62 -11.15 16.94
C ASP A 151 6.74 -10.76 15.75
N LYS A 152 7.17 -11.01 14.51
CA LYS A 152 6.44 -10.67 13.30
C LYS A 152 5.64 -11.84 12.77
N VAL A 153 4.38 -11.59 12.45
CA VAL A 153 3.48 -12.52 11.76
C VAL A 153 3.11 -11.91 10.42
N THR A 154 3.40 -12.62 9.35
CA THR A 154 3.05 -12.22 7.99
C THR A 154 1.81 -12.99 7.55
N PHE A 155 0.78 -12.26 7.15
CA PHE A 155 -0.42 -12.75 6.48
C PHE A 155 -0.28 -12.48 5.00
N LYS A 156 -0.16 -13.53 4.19
CA LYS A 156 -0.07 -13.46 2.73
C LYS A 156 -1.32 -14.03 2.11
N LEU A 157 -1.99 -13.26 1.25
CA LEU A 157 -3.22 -13.68 0.59
C LEU A 157 -2.94 -14.89 -0.31
N LYS A 158 -3.71 -15.97 -0.13
CA LYS A 158 -3.59 -17.19 -0.93
C LYS A 158 -3.95 -16.93 -2.39
N LYS A 159 -3.36 -17.72 -3.28
CA LYS A 159 -3.63 -17.68 -4.73
C LYS A 159 -4.67 -18.76 -5.11
N THR A 160 -5.94 -18.51 -4.79
CA THR A 160 -7.07 -19.35 -5.22
C THR A 160 -7.87 -18.65 -6.31
N GLU A 161 -8.64 -19.39 -7.11
CA GLU A 161 -9.49 -18.82 -8.16
C GLU A 161 -10.52 -17.83 -7.58
N GLU A 162 -11.14 -18.16 -6.45
CA GLU A 162 -12.10 -17.28 -5.76
C GLU A 162 -11.45 -15.94 -5.35
N LEU A 163 -10.27 -16.01 -4.71
CA LEU A 163 -9.55 -14.81 -4.27
C LEU A 163 -9.01 -14.02 -5.47
N MET A 164 -8.60 -14.70 -6.54
CA MET A 164 -8.23 -14.07 -7.80
C MET A 164 -9.37 -13.21 -8.36
N ASN A 165 -10.60 -13.74 -8.37
CA ASN A 165 -11.76 -13.01 -8.84
C ASN A 165 -12.09 -11.82 -7.94
N LYS A 166 -12.04 -11.97 -6.62
CA LYS A 166 -12.22 -10.87 -5.66
C LYS A 166 -11.18 -9.75 -5.86
N VAL A 167 -9.90 -10.09 -6.04
CA VAL A 167 -8.86 -9.09 -6.28
C VAL A 167 -9.02 -8.41 -7.64
N LYS A 168 -9.47 -9.13 -8.68
CA LYS A 168 -9.84 -8.53 -9.97
C LYS A 168 -10.99 -7.54 -9.83
N GLU A 169 -12.04 -7.87 -9.08
CA GLU A 169 -13.15 -6.96 -8.80
C GLU A 169 -12.67 -5.68 -8.12
N ILE A 170 -11.82 -5.79 -7.09
CA ILE A 170 -11.20 -4.64 -6.40
C ILE A 170 -10.41 -3.80 -7.40
N HIS A 171 -9.54 -4.44 -8.19
CA HIS A 171 -8.69 -3.75 -9.15
C HIS A 171 -9.49 -3.05 -10.26
N ASN A 172 -10.61 -3.64 -10.66
CA ASN A 172 -11.46 -3.13 -11.75
C ASN A 172 -12.49 -2.09 -11.30
N LYS A 173 -12.68 -1.88 -10.00
CA LYS A 173 -13.72 -1.03 -9.42
C LYS A 173 -13.83 0.35 -10.06
N GLU A 174 -12.69 0.95 -10.44
CA GLU A 174 -12.63 2.27 -11.06
C GLU A 174 -12.56 2.22 -12.61
N LEU A 175 -12.60 1.02 -13.19
CA LEU A 175 -12.53 0.87 -14.65
C LEU A 175 -13.92 0.94 -15.26
N LYS A 176 -14.05 1.66 -16.37
CA LYS A 176 -15.34 1.81 -17.10
C LYS A 176 -15.82 0.52 -17.77
N LYS A 177 -14.90 -0.43 -18.00
CA LYS A 177 -15.20 -1.71 -18.66
C LYS A 177 -14.36 -2.79 -18.00
N ASP A 178 -14.93 -3.97 -17.89
CA ASP A 178 -14.25 -5.16 -17.38
C ASP A 178 -13.21 -5.65 -18.39
N PRO A 179 -11.91 -5.61 -18.09
CA PRO A 179 -10.87 -6.02 -19.02
C PRO A 179 -10.83 -7.55 -19.12
N LYS A 180 -10.62 -8.05 -20.34
CA LYS A 180 -10.32 -9.47 -20.55
C LYS A 180 -8.82 -9.66 -20.32
N TYR A 181 -8.45 -10.14 -19.15
CA TYR A 181 -7.07 -10.42 -18.79
C TYR A 181 -6.53 -11.64 -19.53
N SER A 182 -5.36 -11.52 -20.15
CA SER A 182 -4.52 -12.63 -20.60
C SER A 182 -3.58 -13.10 -19.47
N GLU A 183 -3.27 -12.21 -18.52
CA GLU A 183 -2.49 -12.47 -17.34
C GLU A 183 -2.99 -11.59 -16.20
N PHE A 184 -3.09 -12.17 -15.02
CA PHE A 184 -3.39 -11.42 -13.79
C PHE A 184 -2.75 -12.14 -12.61
N GLU A 185 -1.81 -11.47 -11.98
CA GLU A 185 -1.16 -11.93 -10.77
C GLU A 185 -1.30 -10.89 -9.66
N TYR A 186 -1.35 -11.35 -8.42
CA TYR A 186 -1.40 -10.46 -7.26
C TYR A 186 -0.59 -11.00 -6.10
N THR A 187 -0.16 -10.08 -5.25
CA THR A 187 0.34 -10.36 -3.91
C THR A 187 -0.23 -9.31 -2.97
N VAL A 188 -0.82 -9.74 -1.85
CA VAL A 188 -1.25 -8.86 -0.76
C VAL A 188 -0.69 -9.43 0.54
N GLU A 189 0.00 -8.60 1.30
CA GLU A 189 0.64 -9.02 2.54
C GLU A 189 0.44 -7.99 3.64
N TYR A 190 0.18 -8.46 4.86
CA TYR A 190 0.18 -7.67 6.08
C TYR A 190 1.22 -8.23 7.03
N VAL A 191 2.05 -7.39 7.61
CA VAL A 191 3.01 -7.77 8.65
C VAL A 191 2.56 -7.17 9.97
N TYR A 192 2.22 -8.05 10.90
CA TYR A 192 1.75 -7.70 12.24
C TYR A 192 2.81 -8.03 13.28
N ASN A 193 3.04 -7.11 14.21
CA ASN A 193 3.98 -7.28 15.29
C ASN A 193 3.24 -7.69 16.57
N THR A 194 3.46 -8.92 17.02
CA THR A 194 2.77 -9.50 18.18
C THR A 194 3.21 -8.89 19.52
N LYS A 195 4.40 -8.28 19.59
CA LYS A 195 4.94 -7.68 20.82
C LYS A 195 4.25 -6.36 21.14
N ASN A 196 4.11 -5.48 20.17
CA ASN A 196 3.46 -4.18 20.34
C ASN A 196 2.01 -4.17 19.89
N LYS A 197 1.51 -5.28 19.31
CA LYS A 197 0.16 -5.46 18.78
C LYS A 197 -0.21 -4.43 17.72
N LYS A 198 0.72 -4.18 16.79
CA LYS A 198 0.57 -3.19 15.74
C LYS A 198 0.81 -3.76 14.35
N LEU A 199 0.17 -3.16 13.36
CA LEU A 199 0.51 -3.37 11.97
C LEU A 199 1.83 -2.65 11.66
N ASP A 200 2.84 -3.41 11.20
CA ASP A 200 4.14 -2.85 10.82
C ASP A 200 4.18 -2.47 9.33
N LYS A 201 3.49 -3.25 8.49
CA LYS A 201 3.57 -3.10 7.03
C LYS A 201 2.33 -3.60 6.33
N LEU A 202 1.94 -2.91 5.26
CA LEU A 202 1.03 -3.36 4.23
C LEU A 202 1.78 -3.37 2.90
N PHE A 203 1.64 -4.44 2.13
CA PHE A 203 2.21 -4.58 0.80
C PHE A 203 1.18 -5.13 -0.17
N TYR A 204 1.16 -4.61 -1.38
CA TYR A 204 0.45 -5.20 -2.51
C TYR A 204 1.24 -5.09 -3.81
N GLU A 205 1.05 -6.05 -4.68
CA GLU A 205 1.52 -6.02 -6.05
C GLU A 205 0.46 -6.64 -6.97
N ILE A 206 0.21 -6.01 -8.09
CA ILE A 206 -0.64 -6.53 -9.17
C ILE A 206 0.14 -6.43 -10.46
N VAL A 207 0.20 -7.54 -11.20
CA VAL A 207 0.72 -7.61 -12.56
C VAL A 207 -0.42 -8.04 -13.47
N ALA A 208 -0.77 -7.21 -14.44
CA ALA A 208 -1.89 -7.45 -15.32
C ALA A 208 -1.54 -7.18 -16.80
N ALA A 209 -1.98 -8.08 -17.69
CA ALA A 209 -1.99 -7.86 -19.12
C ALA A 209 -3.36 -8.22 -19.69
N THR A 210 -3.79 -7.56 -20.77
CA THR A 210 -5.08 -7.83 -21.39
C THR A 210 -4.88 -8.45 -22.77
N SER A 211 -5.84 -9.28 -23.19
CA SER A 211 -5.79 -9.95 -24.51
C SER A 211 -5.89 -8.97 -25.70
N SER A 212 -6.42 -7.77 -25.44
CA SER A 212 -6.62 -6.74 -26.47
C SER A 212 -5.44 -5.78 -26.62
N SER A 213 -4.44 -5.86 -25.74
CA SER A 213 -3.32 -4.92 -25.71
C SER A 213 -2.00 -5.66 -25.43
N PRO A 214 -0.89 -5.28 -26.09
CA PRO A 214 0.44 -5.82 -25.77
C PRO A 214 1.02 -5.23 -24.48
N LEU A 215 0.25 -4.45 -23.73
CA LEU A 215 0.74 -3.77 -22.53
C LEU A 215 0.57 -4.65 -21.30
N ARG A 216 1.66 -4.79 -20.56
CA ARG A 216 1.72 -5.34 -19.21
C ARG A 216 1.84 -4.18 -18.22
N VAL A 217 0.99 -4.18 -17.22
CA VAL A 217 0.98 -3.16 -16.16
C VAL A 217 1.41 -3.82 -14.85
N THR A 218 2.37 -3.22 -14.17
CA THR A 218 2.76 -3.57 -12.80
C THR A 218 2.39 -2.42 -11.89
N THR A 219 1.60 -2.69 -10.86
CA THR A 219 1.24 -1.77 -9.80
C THR A 219 1.71 -2.37 -8.48
N ARG A 220 2.54 -1.64 -7.74
CA ARG A 220 3.05 -2.09 -6.44
C ARG A 220 2.96 -0.94 -5.45
N GLY A 221 2.54 -1.26 -4.22
CA GLY A 221 2.52 -0.32 -3.11
C GLY A 221 3.01 -0.96 -1.82
N THR A 222 3.69 -0.15 -1.02
CA THR A 222 4.09 -0.51 0.35
C THR A 222 3.74 0.66 1.26
N LEU A 223 3.18 0.37 2.43
CA LEU A 223 3.01 1.31 3.52
C LEU A 223 3.75 0.78 4.74
N GLU A 224 4.64 1.59 5.29
CA GLU A 224 5.47 1.29 6.47
C GLU A 224 5.48 2.51 7.39
N ASP A 225 6.13 2.40 8.55
CA ASP A 225 6.23 3.52 9.51
C ASP A 225 4.86 4.12 9.87
N LEU A 226 3.88 3.25 10.07
CA LEU A 226 2.46 3.56 10.15
C LEU A 226 2.11 4.40 11.38
N ASN A 227 1.18 5.36 11.19
CA ASN A 227 0.65 6.23 12.24
C ASN A 227 1.70 7.07 12.99
N LYS A 228 2.88 7.29 12.39
CA LYS A 228 3.85 8.26 12.90
C LYS A 228 3.35 9.68 12.62
N GLU A 229 3.73 10.61 13.48
CA GLU A 229 3.48 12.03 13.22
C GLU A 229 4.29 12.44 11.97
N ILE A 230 3.59 12.92 10.96
CA ILE A 230 4.17 13.33 9.68
C ILE A 230 3.78 14.78 9.41
N LYS A 231 4.76 15.59 9.00
CA LYS A 231 4.54 16.95 8.54
C LYS A 231 4.95 17.06 7.08
N ILE A 232 3.99 17.32 6.22
CA ILE A 232 4.26 17.57 4.81
C ILE A 232 4.70 19.03 4.65
N GLU A 233 5.95 19.23 4.25
CA GLU A 233 6.53 20.55 3.99
C GLU A 233 6.82 20.69 2.50
N LEU A 234 6.39 21.82 1.94
CA LEU A 234 6.69 22.15 0.55
C LEU A 234 8.10 22.74 0.44
N PRO A 235 8.86 22.40 -0.58
CA PRO A 235 10.13 23.08 -0.87
C PRO A 235 9.92 24.58 -1.09
N GLU A 236 10.90 25.39 -0.68
CA GLU A 236 10.83 26.85 -0.82
C GLU A 236 10.60 27.27 -2.26
N GLU A 237 11.25 26.58 -3.20
CA GLU A 237 11.16 26.86 -4.64
C GLU A 237 9.76 26.62 -5.21
N SER A 238 8.93 25.80 -4.54
CA SER A 238 7.56 25.54 -4.98
C SER A 238 6.62 26.74 -4.77
N LYS A 239 7.04 27.76 -4.01
CA LYS A 239 6.25 29.00 -3.82
C LYS A 239 6.04 29.74 -5.15
N GLU A 240 7.00 29.62 -6.07
CA GLU A 240 6.95 30.22 -7.40
C GLU A 240 6.34 29.28 -8.46
N ALA A 241 5.66 28.21 -8.03
CA ALA A 241 5.07 27.23 -8.94
C ALA A 241 4.08 27.87 -9.91
N LYS A 242 4.26 27.60 -11.20
CA LYS A 242 3.37 28.05 -12.27
C LYS A 242 2.11 27.19 -12.33
N GLU A 243 0.97 27.81 -12.67
CA GLU A 243 -0.27 27.05 -12.88
C GLU A 243 -0.13 26.09 -14.08
N LEU A 244 -0.44 24.81 -13.87
CA LEU A 244 -0.57 23.85 -14.95
C LEU A 244 -1.82 24.20 -15.77
N LYS A 245 -1.63 24.72 -16.97
CA LYS A 245 -2.73 24.99 -17.90
C LYS A 245 -3.28 23.67 -18.44
N GLU A 246 -4.57 23.49 -18.36
CA GLU A 246 -5.24 22.40 -19.10
C GLU A 246 -5.06 22.63 -20.59
N LYS A 247 -4.60 21.62 -21.31
CA LYS A 247 -4.84 21.59 -22.76
C LYS A 247 -6.34 21.42 -22.93
N LYS A 248 -7.01 22.45 -23.40
CA LYS A 248 -8.35 22.31 -23.95
C LYS A 248 -8.24 21.38 -25.15
N GLU A 249 -8.77 20.17 -25.00
CA GLU A 249 -9.00 19.25 -26.13
C GLU A 249 -10.08 19.81 -27.03
#